data_724d7cf3fc15bcab6e727cffe718bae7
#
_entry.id   724d7cf3fc15bcab6e727cffe718bae7
#
_cell.length_a   1.000
_cell.length_b   1.000
_cell.length_c   1.000
_cell.angle_alpha   90.00
_cell.angle_beta   90.00
_cell.angle_gamma   90.00
#
_symmetry.space_group_name_H-M   'P 1'
#
loop_
_entity.id
_entity.type
_entity.pdbx_description
1 polymer ?
#
loop_
_entity_poly.entity_id
_entity_poly.type
_entity_poly.pdbx_seq_one_letter_code
_entity_poly.pdbx_strand_id
1 'polypeptide(L)'
;MTLASPLPLHTPADTKRVSALTYAVASAMRRHNAPSLGAVDQAWLEGRPQTLLSLLDTTVAASAAEPRDEELVAACLWLLANQLELIRYKLERDYDWASVVLDAYQENLIVLARAQTLRSEDWFALVNLLNVAKVPIRPEMSEALAKAALDATPPGEALSPQGIPAEVSRAVDELGRSAKDPFRVVEELADIGMLMPVELRAFITHELGLPSHAVLREAVPLLLLDPEPVVRRSAAAVLEQIASPQTFSPVMLRRALLLRNWIPEEERAAIDRLVRKARVKGVECAQWAPASALSIQCTIVDGSGAQSVVLTTPTGRIGLFAGLLLKQGFGVRDAWCDLSVPRREITRSLKEARCEMAWRMTGRDHLNTVVQHHIARGLALGNLPQLQLLEIAEAIGAADWKDRSLDMTAETEQLLAGSCAAATSPAQIALSLRRSGEWIDRDPMVQSWFEDGAAVRALVDKRPRLKPDVALRRVLEEVLPARRDAWAERLVLLALWLRDSTEDALPAELSQDCLVLARELRAGRPPAELPAMVAIAERSVFVARVHAQ
;
A
#
# COMPACT_ATOMS: atom_id res chain seq x y z
N MET A 1 -29.14 -13.34 -0.48
CA MET A 1 -28.27 -13.25 -1.66
C MET A 1 -28.99 -12.37 -2.67
N THR A 2 -28.70 -11.09 -2.70
CA THR A 2 -29.16 -10.15 -3.73
C THR A 2 -28.23 -10.35 -4.92
N LEU A 3 -28.78 -10.80 -6.06
CA LEU A 3 -28.02 -10.90 -7.30
C LEU A 3 -27.42 -9.52 -7.63
N ALA A 4 -26.10 -9.43 -7.65
CA ALA A 4 -25.41 -8.25 -8.14
C ALA A 4 -25.96 -7.91 -9.52
N SER A 5 -26.26 -6.65 -9.78
CA SER A 5 -26.65 -6.19 -11.12
C SER A 5 -25.56 -6.60 -12.10
N PRO A 6 -25.90 -7.23 -13.23
CA PRO A 6 -24.89 -7.57 -14.21
C PRO A 6 -24.13 -6.32 -14.63
N LEU A 7 -22.80 -6.43 -14.71
CA LEU A 7 -21.95 -5.35 -15.23
C LEU A 7 -22.53 -4.88 -16.57
N PRO A 8 -22.57 -3.58 -16.84
CA PRO A 8 -22.98 -3.10 -18.14
C PRO A 8 -22.07 -3.74 -19.20
N LEU A 9 -22.68 -4.41 -20.17
CA LEU A 9 -21.95 -5.05 -21.25
C LEU A 9 -21.08 -3.99 -21.95
N HIS A 10 -19.85 -4.39 -22.21
CA HIS A 10 -18.88 -3.66 -22.99
C HIS A 10 -19.46 -3.29 -24.37
N THR A 11 -19.44 -2.01 -24.70
CA THR A 11 -20.01 -1.56 -25.97
C THR A 11 -18.91 -1.44 -27.04
N PRO A 12 -19.26 -1.61 -28.35
CA PRO A 12 -18.30 -1.36 -29.44
C PRO A 12 -17.71 0.07 -29.42
N ALA A 13 -18.44 1.04 -28.88
CA ALA A 13 -17.96 2.40 -28.68
C ALA A 13 -16.85 2.49 -27.63
N ASP A 14 -16.95 1.71 -26.55
CA ASP A 14 -15.93 1.64 -25.52
C ASP A 14 -14.64 1.02 -26.06
N THR A 15 -14.72 -0.08 -26.85
CA THR A 15 -13.56 -0.67 -27.52
C THR A 15 -12.84 0.32 -28.41
N LYS A 16 -13.60 1.06 -29.24
CA LYS A 16 -13.02 2.05 -30.13
C LYS A 16 -12.29 3.15 -29.37
N ARG A 17 -12.85 3.62 -28.25
CA ARG A 17 -12.22 4.67 -27.44
C ARG A 17 -11.00 4.12 -26.68
N VAL A 18 -11.07 2.92 -26.14
CA VAL A 18 -9.91 2.24 -25.54
C VAL A 18 -8.77 2.16 -26.55
N SER A 19 -9.01 1.67 -27.76
CA SER A 19 -8.01 1.62 -28.82
C SER A 19 -7.42 3.00 -29.11
N ALA A 20 -8.26 4.03 -29.24
CA ALA A 20 -7.78 5.39 -29.50
C ALA A 20 -6.88 5.92 -28.36
N LEU A 21 -7.23 5.67 -27.11
CA LEU A 21 -6.41 6.03 -25.96
C LEU A 21 -5.07 5.28 -25.95
N THR A 22 -5.09 3.98 -26.21
CA THR A 22 -3.87 3.17 -26.28
C THR A 22 -2.91 3.69 -27.35
N TYR A 23 -3.41 4.00 -28.54
CA TYR A 23 -2.60 4.60 -29.61
C TYR A 23 -2.05 5.99 -29.26
N ALA A 24 -2.83 6.80 -28.53
CA ALA A 24 -2.37 8.13 -28.08
C ALA A 24 -1.21 7.99 -27.07
N VAL A 25 -1.32 7.08 -26.11
CA VAL A 25 -0.27 6.78 -25.13
C VAL A 25 0.97 6.20 -25.82
N ALA A 26 0.82 5.23 -26.72
CA ALA A 26 1.92 4.66 -27.51
C ALA A 26 2.64 5.75 -28.33
N SER A 27 1.88 6.67 -28.95
CA SER A 27 2.46 7.79 -29.68
C SER A 27 3.26 8.76 -28.79
N ALA A 28 2.87 8.94 -27.53
CA ALA A 28 3.64 9.71 -26.55
C ALA A 28 4.95 8.99 -26.19
N MET A 29 4.88 7.69 -25.93
CA MET A 29 6.07 6.86 -25.63
C MET A 29 7.08 6.85 -26.78
N ARG A 30 6.64 6.72 -28.04
CA ARG A 30 7.51 6.83 -29.22
C ARG A 30 8.24 8.16 -29.33
N ARG A 31 7.67 9.23 -28.76
CA ARG A 31 8.32 10.55 -28.68
C ARG A 31 9.18 10.72 -27.41
N HIS A 32 9.43 9.65 -26.68
CA HIS A 32 10.14 9.65 -25.40
C HIS A 32 9.50 10.55 -24.33
N ASN A 33 8.20 10.81 -24.42
CA ASN A 33 7.44 11.49 -23.38
C ASN A 33 6.93 10.46 -22.35
N ALA A 34 6.88 10.88 -21.10
CA ALA A 34 6.23 10.07 -20.06
C ALA A 34 4.74 9.85 -20.42
N PRO A 35 4.22 8.63 -20.28
CA PRO A 35 2.81 8.36 -20.51
C PRO A 35 1.95 9.13 -19.51
N SER A 36 0.87 9.75 -19.99
CA SER A 36 -0.08 10.48 -19.16
C SER A 36 -1.47 10.46 -19.78
N LEU A 37 -2.49 10.56 -18.91
CA LEU A 37 -3.88 10.75 -19.32
C LEU A 37 -4.34 12.17 -19.00
N GLY A 38 -5.09 12.77 -19.93
CA GLY A 38 -5.80 14.00 -19.63
C GLY A 38 -6.95 13.75 -18.65
N ALA A 39 -7.34 14.77 -17.86
CA ALA A 39 -8.39 14.65 -16.84
C ALA A 39 -9.72 14.08 -17.39
N VAL A 40 -10.08 14.41 -18.64
CA VAL A 40 -11.30 13.89 -19.29
C VAL A 40 -11.21 12.40 -19.58
N ASP A 41 -10.05 11.91 -20.01
CA ASP A 41 -9.84 10.49 -20.31
C ASP A 41 -9.71 9.68 -19.04
N GLN A 42 -9.05 10.23 -18.04
CA GLN A 42 -8.98 9.65 -16.70
C GLN A 42 -10.40 9.47 -16.12
N ALA A 43 -11.21 10.52 -16.08
CA ALA A 43 -12.58 10.45 -15.58
C ALA A 43 -13.47 9.48 -16.40
N TRP A 44 -13.22 9.38 -17.73
CA TRP A 44 -13.94 8.44 -18.57
C TRP A 44 -13.59 6.99 -18.24
N LEU A 45 -12.32 6.67 -18.02
CA LEU A 45 -11.87 5.33 -17.59
C LEU A 45 -12.39 4.98 -16.20
N GLU A 46 -12.35 5.92 -15.25
CA GLU A 46 -12.86 5.73 -13.89
C GLU A 46 -14.35 5.42 -13.86
N GLY A 47 -15.13 6.02 -14.76
CA GLY A 47 -16.56 5.74 -14.90
C GLY A 47 -16.90 4.44 -15.63
N ARG A 48 -15.90 3.71 -16.14
CA ARG A 48 -16.09 2.50 -16.97
C ARG A 48 -15.11 1.38 -16.63
N PRO A 49 -15.25 0.77 -15.44
CA PRO A 49 -14.31 -0.26 -14.97
C PRO A 49 -14.22 -1.48 -15.90
N GLN A 50 -15.30 -1.79 -16.63
CA GLN A 50 -15.33 -2.88 -17.63
C GLN A 50 -14.34 -2.66 -18.79
N THR A 51 -13.79 -1.46 -18.95
CA THR A 51 -12.74 -1.18 -19.95
C THR A 51 -11.45 -1.96 -19.68
N LEU A 52 -11.26 -2.49 -18.44
CA LEU A 52 -10.16 -3.40 -18.12
C LEU A 52 -10.14 -4.61 -19.04
N LEU A 53 -11.31 -5.21 -19.31
CA LEU A 53 -11.42 -6.37 -20.19
C LEU A 53 -11.09 -6.00 -21.65
N SER A 54 -11.51 -4.82 -22.11
CA SER A 54 -11.15 -4.35 -23.45
C SER A 54 -9.68 -4.05 -23.63
N LEU A 55 -9.07 -3.52 -22.58
CA LEU A 55 -7.63 -3.30 -22.56
C LEU A 55 -6.89 -4.64 -22.65
N LEU A 56 -7.36 -5.67 -21.95
CA LEU A 56 -6.81 -7.01 -22.06
C LEU A 56 -6.92 -7.55 -23.50
N ASP A 57 -8.12 -7.47 -24.13
CA ASP A 57 -8.31 -7.89 -25.52
C ASP A 57 -7.39 -7.10 -26.48
N THR A 58 -7.25 -5.80 -26.26
CA THR A 58 -6.35 -4.95 -27.06
C THR A 58 -4.89 -5.36 -26.88
N THR A 59 -4.49 -5.71 -25.65
CA THR A 59 -3.13 -6.18 -25.35
C THR A 59 -2.85 -7.49 -26.07
N VAL A 60 -3.78 -8.45 -26.00
CA VAL A 60 -3.67 -9.74 -26.69
C VAL A 60 -3.51 -9.53 -28.20
N ALA A 61 -4.34 -8.67 -28.79
CA ALA A 61 -4.25 -8.35 -30.21
C ALA A 61 -2.92 -7.67 -30.61
N ALA A 62 -2.43 -6.74 -29.76
CA ALA A 62 -1.16 -6.06 -29.99
C ALA A 62 0.04 -7.01 -29.85
N SER A 63 -0.01 -7.92 -28.88
CA SER A 63 1.02 -8.96 -28.67
C SER A 63 1.12 -9.95 -29.83
N ALA A 64 -0.02 -10.30 -30.44
CA ALA A 64 -0.12 -11.25 -31.55
C ALA A 64 0.14 -10.60 -32.93
N ALA A 65 0.26 -9.28 -33.01
CA ALA A 65 0.45 -8.58 -34.28
C ALA A 65 1.83 -8.84 -34.90
N GLU A 66 1.87 -8.93 -36.25
CA GLU A 66 3.12 -9.02 -37.01
C GLU A 66 3.15 -7.91 -38.10
N PRO A 67 4.10 -6.96 -38.08
CA PRO A 67 5.14 -6.82 -37.06
C PRO A 67 4.59 -6.34 -35.71
N ARG A 68 5.21 -6.78 -34.63
CA ARG A 68 4.86 -6.36 -33.25
C ARG A 68 5.22 -4.90 -33.04
N ASP A 69 4.33 -4.18 -32.39
CA ASP A 69 4.51 -2.79 -31.96
C ASP A 69 4.75 -2.76 -30.44
N GLU A 70 6.02 -2.68 -30.04
CA GLU A 70 6.42 -2.74 -28.63
C GLU A 70 5.85 -1.57 -27.82
N GLU A 71 5.79 -0.36 -28.40
CA GLU A 71 5.23 0.79 -27.72
C GLU A 71 3.71 0.66 -27.55
N LEU A 72 3.03 -0.02 -28.46
CA LEU A 72 1.61 -0.29 -28.32
C LEU A 72 1.34 -1.27 -27.18
N VAL A 73 2.13 -2.34 -27.08
CA VAL A 73 2.05 -3.31 -25.97
C VAL A 73 2.36 -2.60 -24.66
N ALA A 74 3.42 -1.82 -24.58
CA ALA A 74 3.79 -1.04 -23.40
C ALA A 74 2.68 -0.07 -22.98
N ALA A 75 2.03 0.60 -23.93
CA ALA A 75 0.90 1.50 -23.66
C ALA A 75 -0.32 0.76 -23.11
N CYS A 76 -0.62 -0.44 -23.64
CA CYS A 76 -1.68 -1.30 -23.12
C CYS A 76 -1.40 -1.69 -21.66
N LEU A 77 -0.19 -2.18 -21.37
CA LEU A 77 0.22 -2.58 -20.02
C LEU A 77 0.15 -1.39 -19.05
N TRP A 78 0.58 -0.20 -19.46
CA TRP A 78 0.49 1.01 -18.65
C TRP A 78 -0.97 1.39 -18.32
N LEU A 79 -1.87 1.32 -19.29
CA LEU A 79 -3.30 1.59 -19.08
C LEU A 79 -3.95 0.53 -18.17
N LEU A 80 -3.59 -0.75 -18.35
CA LEU A 80 -4.03 -1.85 -17.48
C LEU A 80 -3.59 -1.63 -16.04
N ALA A 81 -2.33 -1.22 -15.81
CA ALA A 81 -1.82 -0.89 -14.49
C ALA A 81 -2.67 0.18 -13.81
N ASN A 82 -2.98 1.28 -14.52
CA ASN A 82 -3.83 2.35 -14.00
C ASN A 82 -5.24 1.87 -13.67
N GLN A 83 -5.84 1.00 -14.49
CA GLN A 83 -7.17 0.45 -14.23
C GLN A 83 -7.17 -0.53 -13.03
N LEU A 84 -6.15 -1.35 -12.89
CA LEU A 84 -6.01 -2.26 -11.74
C LEU A 84 -5.79 -1.49 -10.43
N GLU A 85 -5.06 -0.38 -10.45
CA GLU A 85 -4.95 0.54 -9.32
C GLU A 85 -6.30 1.11 -8.90
N LEU A 86 -7.12 1.54 -9.88
CA LEU A 86 -8.49 1.99 -9.61
C LEU A 86 -9.34 0.88 -8.99
N ILE A 87 -9.26 -0.34 -9.53
CA ILE A 87 -10.00 -1.50 -9.01
C ILE A 87 -9.57 -1.79 -7.58
N ARG A 88 -8.26 -1.80 -7.29
CA ARG A 88 -7.74 -1.93 -5.93
C ARG A 88 -8.34 -0.88 -4.99
N TYR A 89 -8.30 0.39 -5.38
CA TYR A 89 -8.88 1.50 -4.63
C TYR A 89 -10.36 1.30 -4.34
N LYS A 90 -11.12 0.73 -5.29
CA LYS A 90 -12.56 0.45 -5.13
C LYS A 90 -12.82 -0.80 -4.30
N LEU A 91 -11.97 -1.84 -4.42
CA LEU A 91 -12.03 -3.03 -3.53
C LEU A 91 -11.85 -2.64 -2.06
N GLU A 92 -10.88 -1.78 -1.77
CA GLU A 92 -10.63 -1.29 -0.41
C GLU A 92 -11.78 -0.47 0.19
N ARG A 93 -12.75 -0.07 -0.65
CA ARG A 93 -13.98 0.65 -0.28
C ARG A 93 -15.24 -0.19 -0.44
N ASP A 94 -15.10 -1.50 -0.55
CA ASP A 94 -16.19 -2.47 -0.67
C ASP A 94 -17.17 -2.17 -1.83
N TYR A 95 -16.62 -1.79 -3.01
CA TYR A 95 -17.44 -1.68 -4.22
C TYR A 95 -17.63 -3.07 -4.83
N ASP A 96 -18.86 -3.61 -4.79
CA ASP A 96 -19.17 -4.96 -5.28
C ASP A 96 -18.75 -5.19 -6.73
N TRP A 97 -18.89 -4.18 -7.60
CA TRP A 97 -18.48 -4.29 -8.99
C TRP A 97 -16.97 -4.48 -9.17
N ALA A 98 -16.15 -4.02 -8.23
CA ALA A 98 -14.69 -4.10 -8.34
C ALA A 98 -14.20 -5.55 -8.25
N SER A 99 -14.78 -6.36 -7.35
CA SER A 99 -14.50 -7.80 -7.28
C SER A 99 -14.96 -8.52 -8.54
N VAL A 100 -16.16 -8.20 -9.05
CA VAL A 100 -16.71 -8.83 -10.26
C VAL A 100 -15.84 -8.56 -11.49
N VAL A 101 -15.35 -7.32 -11.66
CA VAL A 101 -14.44 -6.98 -12.78
C VAL A 101 -13.10 -7.66 -12.63
N LEU A 102 -12.54 -7.68 -11.41
CA LEU A 102 -11.25 -8.35 -11.15
C LEU A 102 -11.35 -9.86 -11.39
N ASP A 103 -12.44 -10.50 -10.93
CA ASP A 103 -12.69 -11.92 -11.15
C ASP A 103 -12.79 -12.23 -12.65
N ALA A 104 -13.53 -11.41 -13.40
CA ALA A 104 -13.64 -11.57 -14.86
C ALA A 104 -12.29 -11.38 -15.56
N TYR A 105 -11.46 -10.43 -15.12
CA TYR A 105 -10.13 -10.23 -15.66
C TYR A 105 -9.24 -11.46 -15.43
N GLN A 106 -9.19 -11.97 -14.20
CA GLN A 106 -8.41 -13.16 -13.86
C GLN A 106 -8.91 -14.41 -14.60
N GLU A 107 -10.23 -14.59 -14.75
CA GLU A 107 -10.81 -15.69 -15.53
C GLU A 107 -10.33 -15.66 -16.99
N ASN A 108 -10.33 -14.48 -17.63
CA ASN A 108 -9.82 -14.34 -18.99
C ASN A 108 -8.32 -14.64 -19.06
N LEU A 109 -7.51 -14.22 -18.09
CA LEU A 109 -6.10 -14.58 -18.03
C LEU A 109 -5.88 -16.09 -17.92
N ILE A 110 -6.69 -16.80 -17.12
CA ILE A 110 -6.65 -18.26 -17.00
C ILE A 110 -6.96 -18.92 -18.36
N VAL A 111 -7.97 -18.41 -19.07
CA VAL A 111 -8.32 -18.91 -20.41
C VAL A 111 -7.17 -18.71 -21.40
N LEU A 112 -6.57 -17.51 -21.41
CA LEU A 112 -5.43 -17.19 -22.28
C LEU A 112 -4.21 -18.07 -21.98
N ALA A 113 -3.93 -18.33 -20.70
CA ALA A 113 -2.87 -19.24 -20.28
C ALA A 113 -3.08 -20.66 -20.84
N ARG A 114 -4.29 -21.21 -20.70
CA ARG A 114 -4.63 -22.53 -21.18
C ARG A 114 -4.57 -22.64 -22.70
N ALA A 115 -4.90 -21.57 -23.40
CA ALA A 115 -4.89 -21.52 -24.86
C ALA A 115 -3.49 -21.26 -25.45
N GLN A 116 -2.50 -20.91 -24.63
CA GLN A 116 -1.13 -20.55 -25.05
C GLN A 116 -1.11 -19.47 -26.18
N THR A 117 -2.03 -18.52 -26.12
CA THR A 117 -2.23 -17.51 -27.19
C THR A 117 -1.30 -16.31 -27.04
N LEU A 118 -0.63 -16.18 -25.92
CA LEU A 118 0.32 -15.09 -25.61
C LEU A 118 1.75 -15.62 -25.55
N ARG A 119 2.70 -14.76 -25.88
CA ARG A 119 4.13 -15.01 -25.60
C ARG A 119 4.32 -15.04 -24.08
N SER A 120 5.25 -15.87 -23.61
CA SER A 120 5.54 -16.00 -22.18
C SER A 120 5.85 -14.67 -21.52
N GLU A 121 6.62 -13.80 -22.18
CA GLU A 121 6.98 -12.46 -21.68
C GLU A 121 5.77 -11.55 -21.46
N ASP A 122 4.82 -11.51 -22.39
CA ASP A 122 3.59 -10.71 -22.27
C ASP A 122 2.68 -11.24 -21.20
N TRP A 123 2.64 -12.55 -21.10
CA TRP A 123 1.87 -13.25 -20.10
C TRP A 123 2.40 -12.92 -18.69
N PHE A 124 3.70 -13.03 -18.46
CA PHE A 124 4.34 -12.63 -17.21
C PHE A 124 4.10 -11.14 -16.89
N ALA A 125 4.20 -10.26 -17.89
CA ALA A 125 3.91 -8.85 -17.70
C ALA A 125 2.47 -8.60 -17.22
N LEU A 126 1.47 -9.25 -17.82
CA LEU A 126 0.06 -9.12 -17.42
C LEU A 126 -0.21 -9.61 -15.99
N VAL A 127 0.43 -10.70 -15.59
CA VAL A 127 0.28 -11.22 -14.23
C VAL A 127 1.01 -10.36 -13.23
N ASN A 128 2.19 -9.86 -13.57
CA ASN A 128 2.92 -8.95 -12.70
C ASN A 128 2.15 -7.65 -12.42
N LEU A 129 1.27 -7.20 -13.34
CA LEU A 129 0.39 -6.07 -13.06
C LEU A 129 -0.55 -6.32 -11.87
N LEU A 130 -1.03 -7.54 -11.65
CA LEU A 130 -1.84 -7.89 -10.47
C LEU A 130 -1.03 -7.71 -9.18
N ASN A 131 0.24 -8.12 -9.23
CA ASN A 131 1.18 -7.96 -8.12
C ASN A 131 1.48 -6.48 -7.83
N VAL A 132 1.87 -5.74 -8.83
CA VAL A 132 2.17 -4.31 -8.73
C VAL A 132 0.97 -3.54 -8.19
N ALA A 133 -0.23 -3.83 -8.69
CA ALA A 133 -1.47 -3.24 -8.20
C ALA A 133 -1.88 -3.75 -6.80
N LYS A 134 -1.22 -4.79 -6.27
CA LYS A 134 -1.53 -5.39 -4.95
C LYS A 134 -3.01 -5.79 -4.82
N VAL A 135 -3.58 -6.36 -5.89
CA VAL A 135 -4.94 -6.91 -5.89
C VAL A 135 -4.92 -8.38 -5.49
N PRO A 136 -6.01 -8.91 -4.89
CA PRO A 136 -6.11 -10.32 -4.55
C PRO A 136 -5.99 -11.22 -5.79
N ILE A 137 -5.18 -12.28 -5.69
CA ILE A 137 -5.02 -13.29 -6.75
C ILE A 137 -5.80 -14.54 -6.37
N ARG A 138 -6.55 -15.06 -7.34
CA ARG A 138 -7.31 -16.28 -7.16
C ARG A 138 -6.38 -17.51 -7.15
N PRO A 139 -6.66 -18.53 -6.31
CA PRO A 139 -5.85 -19.75 -6.29
C PRO A 139 -5.76 -20.44 -7.67
N GLU A 140 -6.85 -20.45 -8.44
CA GLU A 140 -6.91 -21.05 -9.78
C GLU A 140 -5.98 -20.37 -10.79
N MET A 141 -5.65 -19.09 -10.56
CA MET A 141 -4.65 -18.35 -11.35
C MET A 141 -3.26 -18.95 -11.13
N SER A 142 -2.87 -19.17 -9.89
CA SER A 142 -1.56 -19.74 -9.55
C SER A 142 -1.39 -21.16 -10.12
N GLU A 143 -2.47 -21.96 -10.10
CA GLU A 143 -2.46 -23.31 -10.72
C GLU A 143 -2.33 -23.24 -12.26
N ALA A 144 -3.09 -22.34 -12.90
CA ALA A 144 -3.01 -22.15 -14.36
C ALA A 144 -1.62 -21.71 -14.80
N LEU A 145 -0.97 -20.89 -13.98
CA LEU A 145 0.38 -20.39 -14.16
C LEU A 145 1.43 -21.48 -14.09
N ALA A 146 1.39 -22.25 -13.00
CA ALA A 146 2.32 -23.36 -12.80
C ALA A 146 2.22 -24.36 -13.98
N LYS A 147 0.98 -24.63 -14.44
CA LYS A 147 0.75 -25.51 -15.60
C LYS A 147 1.28 -24.90 -16.89
N ALA A 148 0.99 -23.63 -17.18
CA ALA A 148 1.47 -22.96 -18.40
C ALA A 148 3.00 -22.89 -18.46
N ALA A 149 3.66 -22.67 -17.32
CA ALA A 149 5.12 -22.70 -17.23
C ALA A 149 5.69 -24.09 -17.52
N LEU A 150 5.05 -25.14 -17.00
CA LEU A 150 5.45 -26.53 -17.28
C LEU A 150 5.24 -26.91 -18.76
N ASP A 151 4.10 -26.51 -19.34
CA ASP A 151 3.75 -26.80 -20.73
C ASP A 151 4.63 -26.02 -21.74
N ALA A 152 5.17 -24.87 -21.35
CA ALA A 152 6.10 -24.07 -22.17
C ALA A 152 7.54 -24.62 -22.18
N THR A 153 7.86 -25.58 -21.32
CA THR A 153 9.19 -26.21 -21.26
C THR A 153 9.35 -27.19 -22.45
N PRO A 154 10.41 -27.08 -23.27
CA PRO A 154 10.59 -27.94 -24.45
C PRO A 154 10.58 -29.43 -24.10
N PRO A 155 10.00 -30.31 -24.98
CA PRO A 155 10.06 -31.76 -24.78
C PRO A 155 11.51 -32.22 -24.79
N GLY A 156 12.01 -32.67 -23.65
CA GLY A 156 13.41 -33.08 -23.45
C GLY A 156 14.12 -32.31 -22.35
N GLU A 157 13.63 -31.14 -21.99
CA GLU A 157 14.03 -30.35 -20.81
C GLU A 157 12.96 -30.45 -19.71
N ALA A 158 11.98 -31.31 -19.85
CA ALA A 158 10.93 -31.50 -18.86
C ALA A 158 11.58 -31.78 -17.49
N LEU A 159 11.42 -30.80 -16.59
CA LEU A 159 11.87 -30.88 -15.21
C LEU A 159 11.29 -32.15 -14.57
N SER A 160 12.12 -33.19 -14.43
CA SER A 160 11.71 -34.28 -13.55
C SER A 160 11.60 -33.71 -12.14
N PRO A 161 10.66 -34.17 -11.31
CA PRO A 161 10.57 -33.72 -9.91
C PRO A 161 11.91 -33.85 -9.16
N GLN A 162 12.83 -34.67 -9.65
CA GLN A 162 14.18 -34.87 -9.12
C GLN A 162 15.20 -33.87 -9.70
N GLY A 163 14.92 -33.23 -10.84
CA GLY A 163 15.78 -32.22 -11.49
C GLY A 163 15.52 -30.77 -11.02
N ILE A 164 14.31 -30.46 -10.53
CA ILE A 164 13.94 -29.13 -10.05
C ILE A 164 14.96 -28.57 -9.03
N PRO A 165 15.41 -29.32 -8.00
CA PRO A 165 16.40 -28.83 -7.05
C PRO A 165 17.71 -28.36 -7.70
N ALA A 166 18.23 -29.13 -8.65
CA ALA A 166 19.51 -28.80 -9.30
C ALA A 166 19.43 -27.56 -10.20
N GLU A 167 18.28 -27.35 -10.85
CA GLU A 167 18.06 -26.17 -11.68
C GLU A 167 17.83 -24.91 -10.85
N VAL A 168 17.08 -25.01 -9.75
CA VAL A 168 16.90 -23.92 -8.80
C VAL A 168 18.27 -23.53 -8.22
N SER A 169 19.08 -24.50 -7.77
CA SER A 169 20.41 -24.21 -7.24
C SER A 169 21.31 -23.51 -8.28
N ARG A 170 21.22 -23.91 -9.56
CA ARG A 170 21.96 -23.26 -10.66
C ARG A 170 21.47 -21.82 -10.89
N ALA A 171 20.14 -21.60 -10.93
CA ALA A 171 19.55 -20.28 -11.10
C ALA A 171 19.91 -19.35 -9.93
N VAL A 172 19.88 -19.86 -8.71
CA VAL A 172 20.29 -19.12 -7.50
C VAL A 172 21.78 -18.75 -7.56
N ASP A 173 22.64 -19.65 -8.01
CA ASP A 173 24.06 -19.36 -8.20
C ASP A 173 24.30 -18.28 -9.27
N GLU A 174 23.56 -18.32 -10.37
CA GLU A 174 23.63 -17.32 -11.43
C GLU A 174 23.15 -15.95 -10.94
N LEU A 175 22.03 -15.91 -10.22
CA LEU A 175 21.53 -14.71 -9.53
C LEU A 175 22.61 -14.14 -8.60
N GLY A 176 23.28 -14.98 -7.81
CA GLY A 176 24.35 -14.57 -6.90
C GLY A 176 25.58 -13.96 -7.57
N ARG A 177 25.85 -14.31 -8.84
CA ARG A 177 26.95 -13.70 -9.61
C ARG A 177 26.60 -12.31 -10.14
N SER A 178 25.33 -12.05 -10.43
CA SER A 178 24.85 -10.79 -11.00
C SER A 178 24.36 -9.79 -9.94
N ALA A 179 23.78 -10.28 -8.86
CA ALA A 179 23.18 -9.48 -7.82
C ALA A 179 24.22 -8.66 -7.02
N LYS A 180 23.89 -7.40 -6.76
CA LYS A 180 24.74 -6.48 -5.97
C LYS A 180 24.02 -5.97 -4.72
N ASP A 181 22.71 -6.11 -4.65
CA ASP A 181 21.85 -5.57 -3.62
C ASP A 181 20.85 -6.64 -3.15
N PRO A 182 20.83 -6.98 -1.85
CA PRO A 182 19.91 -7.98 -1.32
C PRO A 182 18.42 -7.57 -1.41
N PHE A 183 18.09 -6.27 -1.41
CA PHE A 183 16.71 -5.81 -1.61
C PHE A 183 16.24 -6.13 -3.02
N ARG A 184 17.08 -5.86 -4.03
CA ARG A 184 16.78 -6.20 -5.43
C ARG A 184 16.58 -7.69 -5.64
N VAL A 185 17.39 -8.53 -4.98
CA VAL A 185 17.19 -9.99 -5.01
C VAL A 185 15.79 -10.37 -4.56
N VAL A 186 15.31 -9.80 -3.47
CA VAL A 186 13.97 -10.12 -2.95
C VAL A 186 12.87 -9.53 -3.82
N GLU A 187 13.05 -8.34 -4.39
CA GLU A 187 12.12 -7.73 -5.34
C GLU A 187 11.96 -8.60 -6.61
N GLU A 188 13.07 -9.01 -7.22
CA GLU A 188 13.07 -9.91 -8.38
C GLU A 188 12.41 -11.26 -8.06
N LEU A 189 12.67 -11.82 -6.87
CA LEU A 189 12.01 -13.03 -6.41
C LEU A 189 10.52 -12.82 -6.13
N ALA A 190 10.12 -11.66 -5.64
CA ALA A 190 8.71 -11.35 -5.41
C ALA A 190 7.94 -11.23 -6.73
N ASP A 191 8.54 -10.59 -7.74
CA ASP A 191 7.94 -10.45 -9.08
C ASP A 191 7.65 -11.80 -9.74
N ILE A 192 8.57 -12.77 -9.57
CA ILE A 192 8.41 -14.12 -10.11
C ILE A 192 7.64 -15.02 -9.12
N GLY A 193 7.82 -14.77 -7.83
CA GLY A 193 7.39 -15.65 -6.74
C GLY A 193 5.88 -15.82 -6.62
N MET A 194 5.10 -14.82 -7.03
CA MET A 194 3.63 -14.95 -7.04
C MET A 194 3.13 -16.08 -7.97
N LEU A 195 3.96 -16.47 -8.92
CA LEU A 195 3.66 -17.52 -9.89
C LEU A 195 4.13 -18.90 -9.41
N MET A 196 4.89 -18.95 -8.32
CA MET A 196 5.49 -20.16 -7.81
C MET A 196 4.65 -20.76 -6.67
N PRO A 197 4.52 -22.10 -6.63
CA PRO A 197 4.01 -22.77 -5.45
C PRO A 197 4.78 -22.34 -4.20
N VAL A 198 4.07 -22.20 -3.08
CA VAL A 198 4.66 -21.69 -1.83
C VAL A 198 5.80 -22.61 -1.33
N GLU A 199 5.73 -23.89 -1.61
CA GLU A 199 6.77 -24.87 -1.28
C GLU A 199 8.05 -24.61 -2.07
N LEU A 200 7.94 -24.24 -3.35
CA LEU A 200 9.07 -23.89 -4.19
C LEU A 200 9.71 -22.57 -3.72
N ARG A 201 8.91 -21.58 -3.33
CA ARG A 201 9.40 -20.34 -2.72
C ARG A 201 10.15 -20.60 -1.41
N ALA A 202 9.63 -21.48 -0.56
CA ALA A 202 10.30 -21.89 0.66
C ALA A 202 11.61 -22.66 0.38
N PHE A 203 11.64 -23.48 -0.67
CA PHE A 203 12.86 -24.17 -1.13
C PHE A 203 13.91 -23.15 -1.66
N ILE A 204 13.51 -22.21 -2.53
CA ILE A 204 14.38 -21.12 -2.99
C ILE A 204 14.95 -20.34 -1.80
N THR A 205 14.12 -20.03 -0.82
CA THR A 205 14.56 -19.36 0.42
C THR A 205 15.67 -20.15 1.12
N HIS A 206 15.56 -21.48 1.15
CA HIS A 206 16.61 -22.36 1.69
C HIS A 206 17.89 -22.25 0.86
N GLU A 207 17.78 -22.34 -0.44
CA GLU A 207 18.89 -22.28 -1.38
C GLU A 207 19.64 -20.92 -1.32
N LEU A 208 18.96 -19.81 -1.07
CA LEU A 208 19.59 -18.49 -0.89
C LEU A 208 20.57 -18.44 0.30
N GLY A 209 20.38 -19.26 1.31
CA GLY A 209 21.25 -19.32 2.50
C GLY A 209 22.52 -20.15 2.30
N LEU A 210 22.56 -21.04 1.31
CA LEU A 210 23.65 -22.00 1.12
C LEU A 210 24.86 -21.46 0.34
N PRO A 211 24.70 -20.59 -0.68
CA PRO A 211 25.81 -20.18 -1.55
C PRO A 211 26.93 -19.41 -0.87
N SER A 212 28.09 -19.40 -1.50
CA SER A 212 29.22 -18.56 -1.14
C SER A 212 28.94 -17.05 -1.31
N HIS A 213 27.91 -16.69 -2.06
CA HIS A 213 27.53 -15.30 -2.36
C HIS A 213 26.90 -14.61 -1.15
N ALA A 214 27.63 -13.65 -0.56
CA ALA A 214 27.19 -12.93 0.63
C ALA A 214 25.86 -12.18 0.40
N VAL A 215 25.64 -11.59 -0.79
CA VAL A 215 24.44 -10.83 -1.13
C VAL A 215 23.17 -11.69 -1.05
N LEU A 216 23.21 -12.96 -1.45
CA LEU A 216 22.08 -13.88 -1.36
C LEU A 216 21.76 -14.22 0.09
N ARG A 217 22.79 -14.50 0.90
CA ARG A 217 22.58 -14.74 2.34
C ARG A 217 22.00 -13.51 3.04
N GLU A 218 22.43 -12.29 2.63
CA GLU A 218 21.89 -11.03 3.17
C GLU A 218 20.45 -10.72 2.71
N ALA A 219 19.95 -11.38 1.67
CA ALA A 219 18.56 -11.34 1.25
C ALA A 219 17.64 -12.19 2.16
N VAL A 220 18.15 -13.27 2.77
CA VAL A 220 17.31 -14.18 3.58
C VAL A 220 16.59 -13.50 4.74
N PRO A 221 17.19 -12.59 5.54
CA PRO A 221 16.45 -11.85 6.57
C PRO A 221 15.27 -11.06 6.03
N LEU A 222 15.35 -10.56 4.79
CA LEU A 222 14.30 -9.75 4.17
C LEU A 222 13.03 -10.57 3.92
N LEU A 223 13.18 -11.89 3.68
CA LEU A 223 12.08 -12.85 3.50
C LEU A 223 11.30 -13.13 4.81
N LEU A 224 11.72 -12.61 5.95
CA LEU A 224 10.90 -12.56 7.16
C LEU A 224 9.68 -11.63 7.01
N LEU A 225 9.64 -10.79 5.97
CA LEU A 225 8.49 -9.97 5.60
C LEU A 225 7.64 -10.58 4.47
N ASP A 226 7.95 -11.80 4.04
CA ASP A 226 7.13 -12.48 3.03
C ASP A 226 5.69 -12.67 3.55
N PRO A 227 4.64 -12.43 2.75
CA PRO A 227 3.26 -12.62 3.17
C PRO A 227 2.95 -14.07 3.58
N GLU A 228 3.67 -15.06 2.99
CA GLU A 228 3.44 -16.47 3.26
C GLU A 228 4.17 -16.98 4.51
N PRO A 229 3.46 -17.49 5.54
CA PRO A 229 4.08 -17.99 6.76
C PRO A 229 5.09 -19.13 6.53
N VAL A 230 4.89 -19.93 5.49
CA VAL A 230 5.80 -21.05 5.14
C VAL A 230 7.15 -20.51 4.72
N VAL A 231 7.18 -19.45 3.91
CA VAL A 231 8.42 -18.79 3.45
C VAL A 231 9.14 -18.13 4.63
N ARG A 232 8.42 -17.41 5.50
CA ARG A 232 9.00 -16.79 6.71
C ARG A 232 9.64 -17.83 7.65
N ARG A 233 8.96 -18.96 7.86
CA ARG A 233 9.51 -20.07 8.68
C ARG A 233 10.75 -20.68 8.04
N SER A 234 10.77 -20.86 6.70
CA SER A 234 11.97 -21.30 5.98
C SER A 234 13.12 -20.32 6.18
N ALA A 235 12.86 -19.01 6.01
CA ALA A 235 13.86 -17.97 6.24
C ALA A 235 14.45 -18.02 7.66
N ALA A 236 13.58 -18.10 8.69
CA ALA A 236 14.02 -18.19 10.08
C ALA A 236 14.87 -19.46 10.34
N ALA A 237 14.50 -20.61 9.77
CA ALA A 237 15.25 -21.85 9.90
C ALA A 237 16.63 -21.79 9.24
N VAL A 238 16.68 -21.25 8.04
CA VAL A 238 17.95 -21.04 7.29
C VAL A 238 18.88 -20.10 8.04
N LEU A 239 18.35 -18.97 8.51
CA LEU A 239 19.12 -18.00 9.30
C LEU A 239 19.68 -18.65 10.57
N GLU A 240 18.90 -19.49 11.25
CA GLU A 240 19.36 -20.23 12.41
C GLU A 240 20.46 -21.25 12.05
N GLN A 241 20.35 -21.90 10.88
CA GLN A 241 21.35 -22.85 10.39
C GLN A 241 22.69 -22.17 10.11
N ILE A 242 22.67 -21.03 9.38
CA ILE A 242 23.87 -20.30 8.97
C ILE A 242 24.42 -19.33 10.03
N ALA A 243 23.84 -19.28 11.23
CA ALA A 243 24.21 -18.35 12.30
C ALA A 243 25.63 -18.62 12.83
N SER A 244 26.65 -18.13 12.11
CA SER A 244 28.07 -18.15 12.51
C SER A 244 28.81 -16.95 11.88
N PRO A 245 29.92 -16.47 12.46
CA PRO A 245 30.64 -15.29 11.94
C PRO A 245 31.09 -15.39 10.48
N GLN A 246 31.24 -16.61 9.93
CA GLN A 246 31.66 -16.85 8.55
C GLN A 246 30.55 -16.69 7.52
N THR A 247 29.30 -16.88 7.95
CA THR A 247 28.14 -16.97 7.06
C THR A 247 27.04 -15.97 7.39
N PHE A 248 27.03 -15.43 8.60
CA PHE A 248 26.03 -14.52 9.10
C PHE A 248 26.65 -13.13 9.36
N SER A 249 26.37 -12.18 8.49
CA SER A 249 26.97 -10.84 8.59
C SER A 249 26.37 -10.03 9.76
N PRO A 250 27.12 -9.02 10.29
CA PRO A 250 26.61 -8.08 11.29
C PRO A 250 25.32 -7.37 10.87
N VAL A 251 25.13 -7.11 9.56
CA VAL A 251 23.92 -6.49 8.99
C VAL A 251 22.74 -7.44 9.10
N MET A 252 22.91 -8.73 8.82
CA MET A 252 21.86 -9.74 8.96
C MET A 252 21.34 -9.80 10.41
N LEU A 253 22.25 -9.71 11.40
CA LEU A 253 21.84 -9.68 12.81
C LEU A 253 21.06 -8.41 13.15
N ARG A 254 21.46 -7.26 12.65
CA ARG A 254 20.74 -5.99 12.82
C ARG A 254 19.34 -6.06 12.22
N ARG A 255 19.21 -6.59 10.99
CA ARG A 255 17.93 -6.81 10.30
C ARG A 255 17.03 -7.76 11.09
N ALA A 256 17.54 -8.90 11.53
CA ALA A 256 16.78 -9.86 12.32
C ALA A 256 16.23 -9.23 13.63
N LEU A 257 17.04 -8.41 14.31
CA LEU A 257 16.63 -7.72 15.54
C LEU A 257 15.50 -6.70 15.30
N LEU A 258 15.53 -5.95 14.21
CA LEU A 258 14.46 -5.01 13.88
C LEU A 258 13.21 -5.77 13.43
N LEU A 259 13.35 -6.68 12.47
CA LEU A 259 12.24 -7.43 11.87
C LEU A 259 11.50 -8.32 12.88
N ARG A 260 12.15 -8.74 13.95
CA ARG A 260 11.49 -9.40 15.07
C ARG A 260 10.28 -8.61 15.59
N ASN A 261 10.33 -7.29 15.54
CA ASN A 261 9.23 -6.42 15.98
C ASN A 261 8.17 -6.20 14.88
N TRP A 262 8.41 -6.67 13.65
CA TRP A 262 7.55 -6.43 12.49
C TRP A 262 6.86 -7.70 11.98
N ILE A 263 7.08 -8.83 12.67
CA ILE A 263 6.46 -10.12 12.37
C ILE A 263 5.43 -10.49 13.46
N PRO A 264 4.50 -11.43 13.16
CA PRO A 264 3.53 -11.94 14.13
C PRO A 264 4.19 -12.46 15.41
N GLU A 265 3.50 -12.29 16.54
CA GLU A 265 4.05 -12.62 17.87
C GLU A 265 4.46 -14.08 17.98
N GLU A 266 3.68 -14.98 17.40
CA GLU A 266 3.93 -16.43 17.40
C GLU A 266 5.22 -16.84 16.66
N GLU A 267 5.71 -16.01 15.74
CA GLU A 267 6.94 -16.27 14.98
C GLU A 267 8.20 -15.71 15.66
N ARG A 268 8.05 -14.78 16.62
CA ARG A 268 9.18 -14.09 17.29
C ARG A 268 10.12 -15.01 18.03
N ALA A 269 9.59 -16.09 18.60
CA ALA A 269 10.40 -17.06 19.34
C ALA A 269 11.49 -17.71 18.47
N ALA A 270 11.24 -17.91 17.17
CA ALA A 270 12.24 -18.41 16.23
C ALA A 270 13.39 -17.42 16.05
N ILE A 271 13.06 -16.13 15.88
CA ILE A 271 14.08 -15.08 15.75
C ILE A 271 14.86 -14.89 17.06
N ASP A 272 14.21 -15.00 18.22
CA ASP A 272 14.90 -14.94 19.50
C ASP A 272 15.93 -16.09 19.68
N ARG A 273 15.62 -17.30 19.20
CA ARG A 273 16.58 -18.43 19.17
C ARG A 273 17.75 -18.15 18.23
N LEU A 274 17.46 -17.69 17.01
CA LEU A 274 18.44 -17.28 16.03
C LEU A 274 19.41 -16.24 16.61
N VAL A 275 18.88 -15.13 17.15
CA VAL A 275 19.69 -14.04 17.73
C VAL A 275 20.57 -14.55 18.86
N ARG A 276 20.05 -15.39 19.75
CA ARG A 276 20.81 -16.00 20.84
C ARG A 276 21.94 -16.88 20.31
N LYS A 277 21.66 -17.74 19.31
CA LYS A 277 22.66 -18.60 18.67
C LYS A 277 23.75 -17.79 18.01
N ALA A 278 23.40 -16.76 17.24
CA ALA A 278 24.35 -15.88 16.57
C ALA A 278 25.30 -15.20 17.59
N ARG A 279 24.72 -14.63 18.67
CA ARG A 279 25.51 -13.97 19.72
C ARG A 279 26.44 -14.94 20.47
N VAL A 280 25.96 -16.13 20.81
CA VAL A 280 26.79 -17.18 21.46
C VAL A 280 27.97 -17.59 20.58
N LYS A 281 27.78 -17.57 19.25
CA LYS A 281 28.85 -17.86 18.29
C LYS A 281 29.75 -16.64 17.97
N GLY A 282 29.53 -15.50 18.59
CA GLY A 282 30.36 -14.31 18.44
C GLY A 282 30.03 -13.45 17.22
N VAL A 283 28.82 -13.56 16.65
CA VAL A 283 28.38 -12.64 15.58
C VAL A 283 28.13 -11.27 16.21
N GLU A 284 28.83 -10.27 15.70
CA GLU A 284 28.63 -8.87 16.07
C GLU A 284 27.39 -8.28 15.39
N CYS A 285 26.78 -7.24 15.97
CA CYS A 285 25.67 -6.51 15.37
C CYS A 285 26.19 -5.26 14.68
N ALA A 286 25.79 -5.03 13.44
CA ALA A 286 26.13 -3.81 12.74
C ALA A 286 25.53 -2.58 13.41
N GLN A 287 26.27 -1.50 13.45
CA GLN A 287 25.78 -0.21 13.89
C GLN A 287 24.73 0.33 12.90
N TRP A 288 23.75 1.05 13.42
CA TRP A 288 22.85 1.82 12.59
C TRP A 288 23.55 3.03 12.00
N ALA A 289 23.10 3.46 10.83
CA ALA A 289 23.53 4.73 10.28
C ALA A 289 23.24 5.86 11.29
N PRO A 290 24.13 6.83 11.45
CA PRO A 290 23.84 8.00 12.28
C PRO A 290 22.59 8.70 11.74
N ALA A 291 21.79 9.25 12.65
CA ALA A 291 20.60 9.99 12.27
C ALA A 291 20.96 11.14 11.33
N SER A 292 20.65 10.98 10.05
CA SER A 292 20.87 12.01 9.04
C SER A 292 19.86 13.16 9.19
N ALA A 293 20.25 14.36 8.77
CA ALA A 293 19.30 15.45 8.63
C ALA A 293 18.27 15.07 7.55
N LEU A 294 17.00 15.13 7.89
CA LEU A 294 15.88 14.80 7.00
C LEU A 294 14.93 15.99 6.89
N SER A 295 14.41 16.18 5.70
CA SER A 295 13.19 16.94 5.46
C SER A 295 12.03 15.95 5.41
N ILE A 296 11.10 16.06 6.35
CA ILE A 296 9.96 15.16 6.52
C ILE A 296 8.71 15.98 6.25
N GLN A 297 7.91 15.55 5.27
CA GLN A 297 6.65 16.19 4.93
C GLN A 297 5.53 15.16 5.02
N CYS A 298 4.42 15.55 5.63
CA CYS A 298 3.24 14.69 5.74
C CYS A 298 2.01 15.42 5.23
N THR A 299 1.09 14.68 4.64
CA THR A 299 -0.27 15.16 4.37
C THR A 299 -1.11 15.09 5.64
N ILE A 300 -2.29 15.69 5.60
CA ILE A 300 -3.35 15.40 6.57
C ILE A 300 -3.74 13.92 6.50
N VAL A 301 -4.29 13.39 7.59
CA VAL A 301 -5.05 12.13 7.53
C VAL A 301 -6.36 12.39 6.81
N ASP A 302 -6.57 11.77 5.66
CA ASP A 302 -7.77 11.95 4.84
C ASP A 302 -9.02 11.25 5.40
N GLY A 303 -10.17 11.43 4.74
CA GLY A 303 -11.43 10.80 5.12
C GLY A 303 -11.43 9.28 5.05
N SER A 304 -10.50 8.66 4.32
CA SER A 304 -10.31 7.21 4.30
C SER A 304 -9.36 6.71 5.39
N GLY A 305 -8.76 7.61 6.17
CA GLY A 305 -7.75 7.31 7.17
C GLY A 305 -6.36 7.09 6.59
N ALA A 306 -6.08 7.61 5.38
CA ALA A 306 -4.78 7.54 4.76
C ALA A 306 -3.95 8.81 5.02
N GLN A 307 -2.65 8.64 5.22
CA GLN A 307 -1.67 9.72 5.37
C GLN A 307 -0.43 9.37 4.55
N SER A 308 0.00 10.29 3.69
CA SER A 308 1.25 10.17 2.95
C SER A 308 2.37 10.88 3.70
N VAL A 309 3.54 10.27 3.70
CA VAL A 309 4.79 10.82 4.25
C VAL A 309 5.86 10.80 3.17
N VAL A 310 6.57 11.90 2.99
CA VAL A 310 7.72 11.98 2.09
C VAL A 310 8.97 12.38 2.89
N LEU A 311 10.04 11.64 2.64
CA LEU A 311 11.34 11.80 3.28
C LEU A 311 12.38 12.19 2.24
N THR A 312 13.13 13.26 2.51
CA THR A 312 14.23 13.66 1.63
C THR A 312 15.44 14.12 2.43
N THR A 313 16.64 13.94 1.89
CA THR A 313 17.83 14.62 2.44
C THR A 313 17.82 16.08 2.00
N PRO A 314 18.06 17.05 2.91
CA PRO A 314 17.94 18.47 2.59
C PRO A 314 19.09 19.03 1.75
N THR A 315 20.24 18.34 1.72
CA THR A 315 21.48 18.81 1.09
C THR A 315 22.05 17.76 0.13
N GLY A 316 22.93 18.19 -0.78
CA GLY A 316 23.61 17.31 -1.74
C GLY A 316 23.04 17.39 -3.15
N ARG A 317 23.81 16.91 -4.15
CA ARG A 317 23.41 16.82 -5.56
C ARG A 317 22.50 15.61 -5.81
N ILE A 318 22.71 14.57 -5.04
CA ILE A 318 21.99 13.30 -5.04
C ILE A 318 21.56 13.06 -3.60
N GLY A 319 20.38 12.52 -3.39
CA GLY A 319 19.87 12.28 -2.05
C GLY A 319 18.81 11.19 -1.97
N LEU A 320 18.43 10.89 -0.75
CA LEU A 320 17.28 10.06 -0.44
C LEU A 320 16.00 10.75 -0.92
N PHE A 321 15.17 9.98 -1.60
CA PHE A 321 13.79 10.31 -1.88
C PHE A 321 12.95 9.08 -1.57
N ALA A 322 12.16 9.13 -0.52
CA ALA A 322 11.37 8.00 -0.07
C ALA A 322 9.96 8.43 0.34
N GLY A 323 9.02 7.51 0.27
CA GLY A 323 7.65 7.77 0.66
C GLY A 323 7.01 6.61 1.39
N LEU A 324 6.03 6.95 2.23
CA LEU A 324 5.19 6.01 2.96
C LEU A 324 3.72 6.37 2.72
N LEU A 325 2.88 5.36 2.56
CA LEU A 325 1.43 5.48 2.66
C LEU A 325 0.99 4.72 3.92
N LEU A 326 0.60 5.46 4.93
CA LEU A 326 0.05 4.94 6.17
C LEU A 326 -1.48 4.92 6.04
N LYS A 327 -2.14 3.83 6.42
CA LYS A 327 -3.59 3.71 6.25
C LYS A 327 -4.24 3.03 7.43
N GLN A 328 -5.22 3.70 8.01
CA GLN A 328 -6.09 3.13 9.03
C GLN A 328 -6.81 1.89 8.48
N GLY A 329 -6.89 0.82 9.28
CA GLY A 329 -7.45 -0.46 8.83
C GLY A 329 -6.51 -1.30 7.96
N PHE A 330 -5.29 -0.84 7.72
CA PHE A 330 -4.27 -1.60 7.00
C PHE A 330 -2.90 -1.61 7.70
N GLY A 331 -2.43 -0.46 8.16
CA GLY A 331 -1.08 -0.26 8.69
C GLY A 331 -0.20 0.53 7.70
N VAL A 332 1.03 0.08 7.47
CA VAL A 332 1.90 0.63 6.42
C VAL A 332 1.48 0.03 5.09
N ARG A 333 0.66 0.77 4.34
CA ARG A 333 0.05 0.29 3.10
C ARG A 333 1.04 0.21 1.95
N ASP A 334 1.92 1.21 1.86
CA ASP A 334 2.93 1.28 0.83
C ASP A 334 4.20 1.97 1.34
N ALA A 335 5.32 1.60 0.75
CA ALA A 335 6.61 2.21 0.99
C ALA A 335 7.45 2.12 -0.27
N TRP A 336 8.21 3.16 -0.58
CA TRP A 336 9.18 3.17 -1.65
C TRP A 336 10.41 3.97 -1.24
N CYS A 337 11.58 3.60 -1.74
CA CYS A 337 12.85 4.19 -1.38
C CYS A 337 13.78 4.26 -2.60
N ASP A 338 14.35 5.45 -2.85
CA ASP A 338 15.45 5.63 -3.77
C ASP A 338 16.53 6.47 -3.08
N LEU A 339 17.72 5.91 -2.99
CA LEU A 339 18.86 6.50 -2.28
C LEU A 339 19.68 7.45 -3.16
N SER A 340 19.41 7.51 -4.46
CA SER A 340 20.29 8.13 -5.45
C SER A 340 19.59 9.10 -6.40
N VAL A 341 18.54 9.78 -5.96
CA VAL A 341 17.75 10.69 -6.80
C VAL A 341 18.44 12.05 -6.97
N PRO A 342 18.59 12.55 -8.21
CA PRO A 342 19.08 13.90 -8.46
C PRO A 342 18.21 14.97 -7.80
N ARG A 343 18.84 15.94 -7.14
CA ARG A 343 18.14 17.00 -6.40
C ARG A 343 17.06 17.74 -7.20
N ARG A 344 17.32 17.98 -8.48
CA ARG A 344 16.35 18.61 -9.39
C ARG A 344 15.06 17.81 -9.54
N GLU A 345 15.17 16.49 -9.56
CA GLU A 345 14.03 15.58 -9.67
C GLU A 345 13.22 15.57 -8.37
N ILE A 346 13.88 15.44 -7.22
CA ILE A 346 13.23 15.58 -5.91
C ILE A 346 12.44 16.89 -5.83
N THR A 347 13.07 18.02 -6.22
CA THR A 347 12.43 19.34 -6.17
C THR A 347 11.21 19.43 -7.09
N ARG A 348 11.29 18.84 -8.30
CA ARG A 348 10.19 18.78 -9.25
C ARG A 348 9.03 17.97 -8.70
N SER A 349 9.28 16.74 -8.26
CA SER A 349 8.26 15.83 -7.72
C SER A 349 7.57 16.40 -6.48
N LEU A 350 8.32 17.03 -5.56
CA LEU A 350 7.74 17.72 -4.40
C LEU A 350 6.86 18.91 -4.82
N LYS A 351 7.24 19.65 -5.87
CA LYS A 351 6.43 20.77 -6.37
C LYS A 351 5.13 20.26 -6.97
N GLU A 352 5.17 19.18 -7.74
CA GLU A 352 3.99 18.53 -8.35
C GLU A 352 3.05 18.01 -7.25
N ALA A 353 3.57 17.26 -6.28
CA ALA A 353 2.79 16.74 -5.16
C ALA A 353 2.09 17.85 -4.33
N ARG A 354 2.76 18.99 -4.13
CA ARG A 354 2.19 20.14 -3.42
C ARG A 354 1.07 20.85 -4.17
N CYS A 355 0.98 20.68 -5.48
CA CYS A 355 -0.14 21.21 -6.26
C CYS A 355 -1.42 20.38 -6.06
N GLU A 356 -1.28 19.10 -5.69
CA GLU A 356 -2.40 18.18 -5.55
C GLU A 356 -2.93 18.12 -4.12
N MET A 357 -2.07 18.23 -3.13
CA MET A 357 -2.41 18.08 -1.70
C MET A 357 -1.62 19.05 -0.82
N ALA A 358 -2.20 19.39 0.32
CA ALA A 358 -1.51 20.18 1.35
C ALA A 358 -0.51 19.31 2.11
N TRP A 359 0.77 19.64 2.00
CA TRP A 359 1.88 19.03 2.72
C TRP A 359 2.41 19.95 3.79
N ARG A 360 2.79 19.39 4.94
CA ARG A 360 3.44 20.15 6.02
C ARG A 360 4.73 19.48 6.46
N MET A 361 5.68 20.33 6.85
CA MET A 361 6.91 19.89 7.48
C MET A 361 6.63 19.37 8.88
N THR A 362 7.20 18.21 9.23
CA THR A 362 7.10 17.59 10.55
C THR A 362 8.46 17.15 11.06
N GLY A 363 8.53 16.79 12.35
CA GLY A 363 9.74 16.30 12.99
C GLY A 363 9.88 14.76 12.92
N ARG A 364 11.08 14.28 13.27
CA ARG A 364 11.39 12.85 13.36
C ARG A 364 10.54 12.14 14.41
N ASP A 365 10.20 12.80 15.51
CA ASP A 365 9.39 12.22 16.59
C ASP A 365 7.98 11.91 16.11
N HIS A 366 7.40 12.80 15.29
CA HIS A 366 6.12 12.54 14.63
C HIS A 366 6.21 11.32 13.70
N LEU A 367 7.22 11.30 12.80
CA LEU A 367 7.45 10.16 11.92
C LEU A 367 7.54 8.86 12.69
N ASN A 368 8.38 8.80 13.73
CA ASN A 368 8.55 7.61 14.55
C ASN A 368 7.24 7.18 15.20
N THR A 369 6.47 8.13 15.71
CA THR A 369 5.18 7.86 16.37
C THR A 369 4.17 7.25 15.40
N VAL A 370 3.97 7.87 14.23
CA VAL A 370 2.95 7.40 13.28
C VAL A 370 3.36 6.09 12.60
N VAL A 371 4.66 5.89 12.29
CA VAL A 371 5.15 4.64 11.69
C VAL A 371 4.99 3.48 12.68
N GLN A 372 5.42 3.63 13.93
CA GLN A 372 5.28 2.58 14.96
C GLN A 372 3.81 2.21 15.19
N HIS A 373 2.93 3.22 15.27
CA HIS A 373 1.49 3.00 15.40
C HIS A 373 0.93 2.17 14.22
N HIS A 374 1.29 2.53 12.98
CA HIS A 374 0.79 1.82 11.80
C HIS A 374 1.42 0.43 11.63
N ILE A 375 2.67 0.20 12.04
CA ILE A 375 3.24 -1.16 12.11
C ILE A 375 2.39 -2.01 13.06
N ALA A 376 2.11 -1.53 14.28
CA ALA A 376 1.32 -2.26 15.26
C ALA A 376 -0.11 -2.54 14.77
N ARG A 377 -0.75 -1.55 14.14
CA ARG A 377 -2.10 -1.70 13.56
C ARG A 377 -2.13 -2.69 12.41
N GLY A 378 -1.10 -2.66 11.53
CA GLY A 378 -0.97 -3.63 10.45
C GLY A 378 -0.85 -5.05 10.97
N LEU A 379 0.06 -5.31 11.91
CA LEU A 379 0.26 -6.62 12.51
C LEU A 379 -1.01 -7.17 13.20
N ALA A 380 -1.74 -6.31 13.89
CA ALA A 380 -3.02 -6.69 14.51
C ALA A 380 -4.09 -7.12 13.49
N LEU A 381 -3.95 -6.72 12.23
CA LEU A 381 -4.82 -7.08 11.11
C LEU A 381 -4.24 -8.19 10.21
N GLY A 382 -3.06 -8.72 10.56
CA GLY A 382 -2.35 -9.72 9.76
C GLY A 382 -1.57 -9.15 8.57
N ASN A 383 -1.43 -7.83 8.47
CA ASN A 383 -0.68 -7.17 7.41
C ASN A 383 0.77 -6.91 7.87
N LEU A 384 1.72 -7.42 7.13
CA LEU A 384 3.15 -7.14 7.34
C LEU A 384 3.54 -5.80 6.69
N PRO A 385 4.54 -5.10 7.25
CA PRO A 385 5.12 -3.94 6.57
C PRO A 385 5.75 -4.32 5.23
N GLN A 386 5.76 -3.36 4.30
CA GLN A 386 6.43 -3.53 3.01
C GLN A 386 7.95 -3.60 3.18
N LEU A 387 8.63 -4.35 2.32
CA LEU A 387 10.09 -4.52 2.34
C LEU A 387 10.83 -3.17 2.33
N GLN A 388 10.38 -2.22 1.54
CA GLN A 388 10.99 -0.90 1.40
C GLN A 388 10.94 -0.07 2.70
N LEU A 389 10.05 -0.40 3.64
CA LEU A 389 10.08 0.22 4.96
C LEU A 389 11.39 -0.09 5.71
N LEU A 390 11.94 -1.31 5.55
CA LEU A 390 13.24 -1.68 6.13
C LEU A 390 14.37 -0.91 5.45
N GLU A 391 14.34 -0.75 4.14
CA GLU A 391 15.32 0.03 3.40
C GLU A 391 15.34 1.49 3.88
N ILE A 392 14.16 2.09 4.04
CA ILE A 392 14.01 3.43 4.63
C ILE A 392 14.59 3.45 6.06
N ALA A 393 14.23 2.49 6.91
CA ALA A 393 14.72 2.43 8.29
C ALA A 393 16.25 2.36 8.34
N GLU A 394 16.89 1.56 7.48
CA GLU A 394 18.34 1.47 7.36
C GLU A 394 18.96 2.79 6.88
N ALA A 395 18.37 3.43 5.87
CA ALA A 395 18.87 4.69 5.30
C ALA A 395 18.84 5.86 6.28
N ILE A 396 17.80 5.94 7.12
CA ILE A 396 17.61 7.05 8.06
C ILE A 396 18.05 6.75 9.50
N GLY A 397 18.52 5.53 9.77
CA GLY A 397 18.94 5.10 11.11
C GLY A 397 17.77 4.93 12.08
N ALA A 398 16.62 4.42 11.64
CA ALA A 398 15.41 4.25 12.46
C ALA A 398 15.41 2.93 13.26
N ALA A 399 16.37 2.79 14.16
CA ALA A 399 16.55 1.59 15.00
C ALA A 399 15.36 1.27 15.91
N ASP A 400 14.57 2.27 16.24
CA ASP A 400 13.51 2.19 17.26
C ASP A 400 12.11 1.96 16.70
N TRP A 401 11.98 1.72 15.40
CA TRP A 401 10.67 1.40 14.81
C TRP A 401 10.20 0.02 15.27
N LYS A 402 9.26 0.03 16.23
CA LYS A 402 8.66 -1.16 16.83
C LYS A 402 7.15 -1.15 16.64
N ASP A 403 6.51 -2.27 16.89
CA ASP A 403 5.06 -2.44 16.90
C ASP A 403 4.43 -1.79 18.15
N ARG A 404 4.45 -0.48 18.22
CA ARG A 404 3.90 0.30 19.34
C ARG A 404 2.64 1.06 18.92
N SER A 405 1.48 0.50 19.27
CA SER A 405 0.20 1.20 19.08
C SER A 405 0.06 2.36 20.07
N LEU A 406 -0.48 3.48 19.60
CA LEU A 406 -0.92 4.58 20.47
C LEU A 406 -2.18 4.15 21.24
N ASP A 407 -2.20 4.41 22.54
CA ASP A 407 -3.44 4.44 23.29
C ASP A 407 -4.13 5.78 23.05
N MET A 408 -5.10 5.77 22.14
CA MET A 408 -5.77 7.00 21.69
C MET A 408 -6.50 7.73 22.81
N THR A 409 -6.91 7.01 23.87
CA THR A 409 -7.56 7.64 25.04
C THR A 409 -6.52 8.35 25.91
N ALA A 410 -5.47 7.63 26.27
CA ALA A 410 -4.39 8.20 27.06
C ALA A 410 -3.71 9.37 26.32
N GLU A 411 -3.48 9.23 25.01
CA GLU A 411 -2.90 10.29 24.18
C GLU A 411 -3.80 11.53 24.13
N THR A 412 -5.12 11.36 23.98
CA THR A 412 -6.09 12.46 23.99
C THR A 412 -6.04 13.22 25.32
N GLU A 413 -6.09 12.51 26.44
CA GLU A 413 -6.07 13.14 27.77
C GLU A 413 -4.73 13.83 28.05
N GLN A 414 -3.61 13.22 27.67
CA GLN A 414 -2.28 13.80 27.82
C GLN A 414 -2.13 15.11 27.03
N LEU A 415 -2.59 15.11 25.77
CA LEU A 415 -2.52 16.29 24.89
C LEU A 415 -3.44 17.41 25.37
N LEU A 416 -4.66 17.08 25.82
CA LEU A 416 -5.58 18.08 26.38
C LEU A 416 -5.04 18.69 27.67
N ALA A 417 -4.44 17.88 28.56
CA ALA A 417 -3.82 18.37 29.78
C ALA A 417 -2.63 19.31 29.52
N GLY A 418 -1.88 19.06 28.44
CA GLY A 418 -0.76 19.91 28.02
C GLY A 418 -1.18 21.22 27.34
N SER A 419 -2.41 21.31 26.81
CA SER A 419 -2.85 22.48 26.04
C SER A 419 -3.31 23.68 26.90
N CYS A 420 -4.18 23.48 27.85
CA CYS A 420 -4.62 24.49 28.85
C CYS A 420 -5.57 23.83 29.86
N ALA A 421 -5.48 24.16 31.12
CA ALA A 421 -6.41 23.66 32.16
C ALA A 421 -7.89 24.01 31.87
N ALA A 422 -8.15 25.09 31.12
CA ALA A 422 -9.51 25.47 30.69
C ALA A 422 -10.06 24.64 29.51
N ALA A 423 -9.23 23.88 28.81
CA ALA A 423 -9.60 23.12 27.60
C ALA A 423 -10.76 22.13 27.82
N THR A 424 -10.95 21.69 29.05
CA THR A 424 -11.98 20.72 29.46
C THR A 424 -13.20 21.35 30.13
N SER A 425 -13.29 22.69 30.20
CA SER A 425 -14.49 23.36 30.74
C SER A 425 -15.68 23.18 29.81
N PRO A 426 -16.94 23.11 30.33
CA PRO A 426 -18.13 22.96 29.50
C PRO A 426 -18.27 24.06 28.43
N ALA A 427 -17.87 25.30 28.76
CA ALA A 427 -17.92 26.42 27.82
C ALA A 427 -16.91 26.23 26.67
N GLN A 428 -15.71 25.78 26.97
CA GLN A 428 -14.67 25.51 25.95
C GLN A 428 -15.04 24.32 25.08
N ILE A 429 -15.59 23.24 25.67
CA ILE A 429 -16.10 22.09 24.90
C ILE A 429 -17.18 22.56 23.91
N ALA A 430 -18.17 23.34 24.38
CA ALA A 430 -19.22 23.86 23.52
C ALA A 430 -18.68 24.76 22.40
N LEU A 431 -17.64 25.56 22.68
CA LEU A 431 -16.96 26.38 21.68
C LEU A 431 -16.23 25.53 20.62
N SER A 432 -15.46 24.54 21.06
CA SER A 432 -14.72 23.62 20.18
C SER A 432 -15.69 22.84 19.27
N LEU A 433 -16.77 22.30 19.82
CA LEU A 433 -17.78 21.60 19.04
C LEU A 433 -18.44 22.50 18.00
N ARG A 434 -18.75 23.75 18.34
CA ARG A 434 -19.34 24.70 17.40
C ARG A 434 -18.39 25.00 16.25
N ARG A 435 -17.09 25.29 16.53
CA ARG A 435 -16.08 25.56 15.50
C ARG A 435 -15.89 24.36 14.57
N SER A 436 -15.99 23.15 15.10
CA SER A 436 -15.80 21.93 14.30
C SER A 436 -16.81 21.77 13.16
N GLY A 437 -18.00 22.35 13.28
CA GLY A 437 -19.01 22.34 12.22
C GLY A 437 -18.64 23.12 10.96
N GLU A 438 -17.70 24.04 11.08
CA GLU A 438 -17.27 24.89 9.96
C GLU A 438 -16.05 24.37 9.20
N TRP A 439 -15.40 23.29 9.68
CA TRP A 439 -14.14 22.81 9.13
C TRP A 439 -14.24 22.42 7.65
N ILE A 440 -15.28 21.67 7.27
CA ILE A 440 -15.42 21.16 5.90
C ILE A 440 -15.56 22.29 4.88
N ASP A 441 -16.20 23.39 5.27
CA ASP A 441 -16.42 24.53 4.38
C ASP A 441 -15.22 25.48 4.33
N ARG A 442 -14.50 25.59 5.45
CA ARG A 442 -13.38 26.54 5.60
C ARG A 442 -12.03 25.99 5.22
N ASP A 443 -11.80 24.69 5.43
CA ASP A 443 -10.49 24.11 5.27
C ASP A 443 -10.47 23.06 4.14
N PRO A 444 -9.77 23.36 3.02
CA PRO A 444 -9.62 22.41 1.93
C PRO A 444 -9.04 21.05 2.38
N MET A 445 -8.26 21.01 3.46
CA MET A 445 -7.66 19.79 3.96
C MET A 445 -8.69 18.75 4.42
N VAL A 446 -9.82 19.18 4.99
CA VAL A 446 -10.86 18.27 5.47
C VAL A 446 -11.99 18.01 4.46
N GLN A 447 -11.87 18.53 3.24
CA GLN A 447 -12.88 18.29 2.18
C GLN A 447 -13.00 16.81 1.78
N SER A 448 -11.96 16.01 2.03
CA SER A 448 -11.97 14.55 1.84
C SER A 448 -12.68 13.80 2.98
N TRP A 449 -13.14 14.48 4.03
CA TRP A 449 -13.74 13.84 5.20
C TRP A 449 -15.20 13.49 4.96
N PHE A 450 -15.42 12.27 4.51
CA PHE A 450 -16.74 11.65 4.32
C PHE A 450 -16.61 10.12 4.36
N GLU A 451 -17.71 9.45 4.63
CA GLU A 451 -17.81 7.99 4.50
C GLU A 451 -18.32 7.65 3.10
N ASP A 452 -17.60 6.82 2.36
CA ASP A 452 -18.00 6.30 1.04
C ASP A 452 -18.16 4.77 1.02
N GLY A 453 -18.20 4.14 2.19
CA GLY A 453 -18.34 2.70 2.36
C GLY A 453 -19.69 2.15 1.89
N ALA A 454 -19.77 0.82 1.76
CA ALA A 454 -20.96 0.09 1.30
C ALA A 454 -22.22 0.45 2.09
N ALA A 455 -22.11 0.72 3.39
CA ALA A 455 -23.24 1.09 4.24
C ALA A 455 -23.92 2.40 3.79
N VAL A 456 -23.13 3.44 3.45
CA VAL A 456 -23.67 4.72 2.95
C VAL A 456 -24.28 4.54 1.56
N ARG A 457 -23.57 3.83 0.67
CA ARG A 457 -24.08 3.54 -0.68
C ARG A 457 -25.41 2.78 -0.64
N ALA A 458 -25.51 1.75 0.20
CA ALA A 458 -26.74 0.98 0.37
C ALA A 458 -27.94 1.83 0.83
N LEU A 459 -27.71 2.90 1.58
CA LEU A 459 -28.76 3.84 1.96
C LEU A 459 -29.19 4.74 0.79
N VAL A 460 -28.24 5.15 -0.05
CA VAL A 460 -28.51 6.04 -1.19
C VAL A 460 -29.11 5.29 -2.37
N ASP A 461 -28.66 4.06 -2.63
CA ASP A 461 -29.10 3.23 -3.77
C ASP A 461 -30.44 2.52 -3.56
N LYS A 462 -31.02 2.63 -2.35
CA LYS A 462 -32.33 2.05 -2.07
C LYS A 462 -33.41 2.53 -3.06
N ARG A 463 -34.22 1.59 -3.53
CA ARG A 463 -35.40 1.88 -4.38
C ARG A 463 -36.70 1.65 -3.60
N PRO A 464 -37.59 2.64 -3.52
CA PRO A 464 -37.47 4.02 -4.01
C PRO A 464 -36.38 4.80 -3.27
N ARG A 465 -35.74 5.76 -3.95
CA ARG A 465 -34.66 6.58 -3.37
C ARG A 465 -35.15 7.30 -2.11
N LEU A 466 -34.39 7.17 -1.04
CA LEU A 466 -34.65 7.91 0.20
C LEU A 466 -34.50 9.42 -0.04
N LYS A 467 -35.33 10.21 0.64
CA LYS A 467 -35.15 11.68 0.68
C LYS A 467 -33.78 12.00 1.32
N PRO A 468 -33.10 13.11 0.92
CA PRO A 468 -31.82 13.49 1.48
C PRO A 468 -31.79 13.48 3.01
N ASP A 469 -32.77 14.11 3.64
CA ASP A 469 -32.88 14.24 5.10
C ASP A 469 -33.05 12.88 5.81
N VAL A 470 -33.72 11.93 5.17
CA VAL A 470 -33.86 10.57 5.70
C VAL A 470 -32.55 9.80 5.58
N ALA A 471 -31.85 9.95 4.44
CA ALA A 471 -30.53 9.33 4.26
C ALA A 471 -29.52 9.92 5.26
N LEU A 472 -29.48 11.24 5.42
CA LEU A 472 -28.64 11.93 6.40
C LEU A 472 -28.89 11.40 7.82
N ARG A 473 -30.15 11.35 8.26
CA ARG A 473 -30.51 10.84 9.58
C ARG A 473 -29.99 9.42 9.78
N ARG A 474 -30.16 8.54 8.80
CA ARG A 474 -29.68 7.16 8.89
C ARG A 474 -28.14 7.06 8.92
N VAL A 475 -27.43 7.90 8.18
CA VAL A 475 -25.95 7.94 8.27
C VAL A 475 -25.54 8.32 9.69
N LEU A 476 -26.19 9.30 10.30
CA LEU A 476 -25.94 9.73 11.68
C LEU A 476 -26.30 8.68 12.73
N GLU A 477 -27.35 7.90 12.52
CA GLU A 477 -27.88 6.93 13.50
C GLU A 477 -27.33 5.52 13.30
N GLU A 478 -27.04 5.10 12.07
CA GLU A 478 -26.68 3.71 11.76
C GLU A 478 -25.18 3.55 11.34
N VAL A 479 -24.62 4.50 10.56
CA VAL A 479 -23.27 4.37 10.01
C VAL A 479 -22.21 4.96 10.93
N LEU A 480 -22.32 6.23 11.28
CA LEU A 480 -21.30 6.93 12.05
C LEU A 480 -21.09 6.37 13.46
N PRO A 481 -22.11 5.87 14.19
CA PRO A 481 -21.87 5.21 15.48
C PRO A 481 -20.97 3.97 15.38
N ALA A 482 -21.10 3.18 14.31
CA ALA A 482 -20.22 2.03 14.04
C ALA A 482 -18.79 2.44 13.65
N ARG A 483 -18.59 3.67 13.19
CA ARG A 483 -17.30 4.24 12.79
C ARG A 483 -16.67 5.15 13.83
N ARG A 484 -17.25 5.24 15.02
CA ARG A 484 -16.86 6.14 16.11
C ARG A 484 -15.37 6.09 16.43
N ASP A 485 -14.84 4.92 16.69
CA ASP A 485 -13.45 4.75 17.07
C ASP A 485 -12.49 5.10 15.94
N ALA A 486 -12.88 4.80 14.70
CA ALA A 486 -12.09 5.15 13.53
C ALA A 486 -12.00 6.69 13.34
N TRP A 487 -13.11 7.40 13.51
CA TRP A 487 -13.10 8.86 13.45
C TRP A 487 -12.36 9.49 14.63
N ALA A 488 -12.51 8.95 15.84
CA ALA A 488 -11.76 9.41 16.99
C ALA A 488 -10.25 9.23 16.81
N GLU A 489 -9.81 8.11 16.24
CA GLU A 489 -8.39 7.86 15.89
C GLU A 489 -7.88 8.88 14.87
N ARG A 490 -8.62 9.15 13.78
CA ARG A 490 -8.26 10.17 12.77
C ARG A 490 -8.08 11.55 13.38
N LEU A 491 -8.99 11.93 14.27
CA LEU A 491 -8.93 13.23 14.97
C LEU A 491 -7.71 13.34 15.88
N VAL A 492 -7.33 12.27 16.58
CA VAL A 492 -6.12 12.26 17.42
C VAL A 492 -4.87 12.33 16.55
N LEU A 493 -4.81 11.53 15.46
CA LEU A 493 -3.68 11.59 14.51
C LEU A 493 -3.56 12.98 13.86
N LEU A 494 -4.68 13.62 13.53
CA LEU A 494 -4.68 15.00 13.04
C LEU A 494 -4.15 15.97 14.08
N ALA A 495 -4.58 15.85 15.34
CA ALA A 495 -4.11 16.70 16.43
C ALA A 495 -2.60 16.55 16.66
N LEU A 496 -2.08 15.33 16.60
CA LEU A 496 -0.64 15.06 16.67
C LEU A 496 0.12 15.71 15.50
N TRP A 497 -0.38 15.56 14.28
CA TRP A 497 0.23 16.17 13.10
C TRP A 497 0.24 17.70 13.16
N LEU A 498 -0.86 18.32 13.64
CA LEU A 498 -0.95 19.77 13.85
C LEU A 498 0.04 20.26 14.90
N ARG A 499 0.16 19.54 16.02
CA ARG A 499 1.11 19.86 17.10
C ARG A 499 2.56 19.80 16.62
N ASP A 500 2.89 18.76 15.85
CA ASP A 500 4.27 18.45 15.45
C ASP A 500 4.66 19.13 14.13
N SER A 501 3.73 19.87 13.50
CA SER A 501 4.00 20.69 12.33
C SER A 501 4.85 21.91 12.70
N THR A 502 5.85 22.19 11.85
CA THR A 502 6.74 23.35 12.05
C THR A 502 6.27 24.62 11.34
N GLU A 503 5.09 24.60 10.72
CA GLU A 503 4.52 25.70 9.96
C GLU A 503 3.43 26.43 10.76
N ASP A 504 3.56 27.76 10.92
CA ASP A 504 2.71 28.60 11.78
C ASP A 504 1.29 28.90 11.22
N ALA A 505 0.90 28.37 10.08
CA ALA A 505 -0.27 28.83 9.34
C ALA A 505 -1.63 28.24 9.78
N LEU A 506 -1.69 27.38 10.82
CA LEU A 506 -2.94 26.82 11.32
C LEU A 506 -3.33 27.39 12.68
N PRO A 507 -4.64 27.59 12.95
CA PRO A 507 -5.11 27.97 14.26
C PRO A 507 -4.68 26.95 15.32
N ALA A 508 -4.03 27.41 16.39
CA ALA A 508 -3.62 26.56 17.51
C ALA A 508 -4.84 25.82 18.14
N GLU A 509 -6.02 26.43 18.01
CA GLU A 509 -7.27 25.86 18.49
C GLU A 509 -7.72 24.61 17.74
N LEU A 510 -7.30 24.42 16.47
CA LEU A 510 -7.75 23.30 15.66
C LEU A 510 -7.29 21.96 16.25
N SER A 511 -6.05 21.88 16.75
CA SER A 511 -5.56 20.67 17.44
C SER A 511 -6.40 20.36 18.69
N GLN A 512 -6.69 21.37 19.50
CA GLN A 512 -7.53 21.22 20.69
C GLN A 512 -8.94 20.81 20.32
N ASP A 513 -9.55 21.41 19.30
CA ASP A 513 -10.91 21.09 18.83
C ASP A 513 -11.01 19.63 18.37
N CYS A 514 -9.98 19.13 17.66
CA CYS A 514 -9.90 17.71 17.26
C CYS A 514 -9.88 16.78 18.48
N LEU A 515 -9.09 17.10 19.51
CA LEU A 515 -9.01 16.29 20.72
C LEU A 515 -10.30 16.29 21.53
N VAL A 516 -10.95 17.47 21.65
CA VAL A 516 -12.27 17.57 22.29
C VAL A 516 -13.30 16.71 21.55
N LEU A 517 -13.37 16.82 20.23
CA LEU A 517 -14.29 16.03 19.42
C LEU A 517 -14.00 14.53 19.53
N ALA A 518 -12.73 14.10 19.51
CA ALA A 518 -12.34 12.71 19.69
C ALA A 518 -12.79 12.15 21.04
N ARG A 519 -12.63 12.95 22.11
CA ARG A 519 -13.08 12.57 23.46
C ARG A 519 -14.60 12.45 23.54
N GLU A 520 -15.35 13.41 23.01
CA GLU A 520 -16.83 13.39 23.03
C GLU A 520 -17.37 12.19 22.23
N LEU A 521 -16.77 11.89 21.07
CA LEU A 521 -17.10 10.69 20.29
C LEU A 521 -16.91 9.42 21.12
N ARG A 522 -15.75 9.27 21.79
CA ARG A 522 -15.43 8.09 22.61
C ARG A 522 -16.28 7.99 23.84
N ALA A 523 -16.67 9.12 24.44
CA ALA A 523 -17.60 9.16 25.55
C ALA A 523 -19.04 8.71 25.17
N GLY A 524 -19.28 8.48 23.86
CA GLY A 524 -20.56 7.97 23.38
C GLY A 524 -21.56 9.05 23.00
N ARG A 525 -21.11 10.32 22.88
CA ARG A 525 -22.01 11.39 22.43
C ARG A 525 -22.52 11.07 21.02
N PRO A 526 -23.84 11.19 20.79
CA PRO A 526 -24.44 10.89 19.49
C PRO A 526 -23.81 11.73 18.37
N PRO A 527 -23.45 11.17 17.20
CA PRO A 527 -22.92 11.93 16.07
C PRO A 527 -23.81 13.09 15.64
N ALA A 528 -25.13 12.98 15.80
CA ALA A 528 -26.08 14.05 15.49
C ALA A 528 -25.93 15.30 16.39
N GLU A 529 -25.31 15.18 17.55
CA GLU A 529 -25.01 16.30 18.47
C GLU A 529 -23.64 16.92 18.24
N LEU A 530 -22.87 16.37 17.31
CA LEU A 530 -21.48 16.78 17.00
C LEU A 530 -21.44 17.45 15.62
N PRO A 531 -21.31 18.79 15.54
CA PRO A 531 -21.42 19.53 14.28
C PRO A 531 -20.48 19.03 13.17
N ALA A 532 -19.24 18.67 13.48
CA ALA A 532 -18.34 18.07 12.49
C ALA A 532 -18.87 16.74 11.93
N MET A 533 -19.48 15.90 12.78
CA MET A 533 -20.02 14.62 12.33
C MET A 533 -21.28 14.80 11.47
N VAL A 534 -22.07 15.84 11.74
CA VAL A 534 -23.20 16.22 10.88
C VAL A 534 -22.69 16.64 9.50
N ALA A 535 -21.68 17.51 9.43
CA ALA A 535 -21.08 17.94 8.18
C ALA A 535 -20.46 16.77 7.39
N ILE A 536 -19.76 15.83 8.08
CA ILE A 536 -19.25 14.59 7.49
C ILE A 536 -20.41 13.76 6.91
N ALA A 537 -21.52 13.59 7.63
CA ALA A 537 -22.69 12.83 7.16
C ALA A 537 -23.34 13.48 5.93
N GLU A 538 -23.51 14.80 5.92
CA GLU A 538 -24.01 15.56 4.77
C GLU A 538 -23.14 15.36 3.53
N ARG A 539 -21.82 15.48 3.71
CA ARG A 539 -20.85 15.25 2.64
C ARG A 539 -20.90 13.81 2.14
N SER A 540 -21.02 12.84 3.04
CA SER A 540 -21.12 11.40 2.69
C SER A 540 -22.35 11.12 1.82
N VAL A 541 -23.52 11.66 2.20
CA VAL A 541 -24.76 11.53 1.40
C VAL A 541 -24.63 12.23 0.05
N PHE A 542 -24.01 13.42 0.03
CA PHE A 542 -23.79 14.16 -1.22
C PHE A 542 -22.89 13.37 -2.19
N VAL A 543 -21.73 12.93 -1.75
CA VAL A 543 -20.77 12.18 -2.57
C VAL A 543 -21.37 10.87 -3.08
N ALA A 544 -22.05 10.10 -2.21
CA ALA A 544 -22.70 8.86 -2.62
C ALA A 544 -23.77 9.09 -3.69
N ARG A 545 -24.51 10.20 -3.63
CA ARG A 545 -25.53 10.54 -4.63
C ARG A 545 -24.94 10.96 -5.98
N VAL A 546 -23.82 11.68 -5.96
CA VAL A 546 -23.10 12.05 -7.19
C VAL A 546 -22.59 10.80 -7.89
N HIS A 547 -22.05 9.82 -7.15
CA HIS A 547 -21.56 8.57 -7.72
C HIS A 547 -22.68 7.61 -8.17
N ALA A 548 -23.93 7.78 -7.70
CA ALA A 548 -25.09 6.97 -8.07
C ALA A 548 -25.87 7.52 -9.30
N GLN A 549 -25.45 8.65 -9.86
CA GLN A 549 -26.00 9.25 -11.10
C GLN A 549 -25.21 8.78 -12.32
#